data_af94b1a23b27035dc1363a1e48fc9798
#
_entry.id   af94b1a23b27035dc1363a1e48fc9798
#
_cell.length_a   1.000
_cell.length_b   1.000
_cell.length_c   1.000
_cell.angle_alpha   90.00
_cell.angle_beta   90.00
_cell.angle_gamma   90.00
#
_symmetry.space_group_name_H-M   'P 1'
#
loop_
_entity.id
_entity.type
_entity.pdbx_description
1 polymer ?
#
loop_
_entity_poly.entity_id
_entity_poly.type
_entity_poly.pdbx_seq_one_letter_code
_entity_poly.pdbx_strand_id
1 'polypeptide(L)'
;MDILLLALLLSIGIFVLNGKQQRQRIGLLASHLAQYQIEKLLENLIGGYMRALGETDPARRQQIWDLLRTTELQLSEQFGQLAAEMARLDAALTRVSTLPLALPFADQWWPRASFDLRQAFKIHAEGIERAVRNDAQRAPKDKAFTLMAELFLMQHTCHWYCKSKPVASARLMARHQTGYAQVIDAVDPATRRAYLALVKG
;
A
#
# COMPACT_ATOMS: atom_id res chain seq x y z
N MET A 1 -19.45 7.11 -40.37
CA MET A 1 -18.45 6.03 -40.20
C MET A 1 -17.17 6.53 -39.55
N ASP A 2 -16.70 7.70 -39.86
CA ASP A 2 -15.40 8.22 -39.46
C ASP A 2 -15.26 8.52 -37.94
N ILE A 3 -16.32 9.01 -37.28
CA ILE A 3 -16.32 9.35 -35.86
C ILE A 3 -16.19 8.07 -35.00
N LEU A 4 -16.88 7.00 -35.39
CA LEU A 4 -16.81 5.72 -34.66
C LEU A 4 -15.42 5.08 -34.83
N LEU A 5 -14.85 5.14 -36.01
CA LEU A 5 -13.49 4.66 -36.28
C LEU A 5 -12.46 5.44 -35.45
N LEU A 6 -12.58 6.78 -35.45
CA LEU A 6 -11.70 7.64 -34.67
C LEU A 6 -11.79 7.35 -33.16
N ALA A 7 -13.00 7.20 -32.63
CA ALA A 7 -13.23 6.86 -31.23
C ALA A 7 -12.64 5.48 -30.87
N LEU A 8 -12.77 4.50 -31.77
CA LEU A 8 -12.18 3.17 -31.61
C LEU A 8 -10.65 3.25 -31.60
N LEU A 9 -10.04 3.92 -32.53
CA LEU A 9 -8.59 4.09 -32.61
C LEU A 9 -8.04 4.82 -31.37
N LEU A 10 -8.73 5.87 -30.91
CA LEU A 10 -8.38 6.60 -29.70
C LEU A 10 -8.44 5.68 -28.46
N SER A 11 -9.50 4.88 -28.36
CA SER A 11 -9.69 3.93 -27.25
C SER A 11 -8.57 2.87 -27.21
N ILE A 12 -8.21 2.33 -28.37
CA ILE A 12 -7.10 1.37 -28.50
C ILE A 12 -5.78 2.06 -28.12
N GLY A 13 -5.53 3.27 -28.60
CA GLY A 13 -4.34 4.04 -28.25
C GLY A 13 -4.21 4.27 -26.74
N ILE A 14 -5.28 4.72 -26.08
CA ILE A 14 -5.34 4.89 -24.62
C ILE A 14 -5.06 3.56 -23.89
N PHE A 15 -5.66 2.47 -24.35
CA PHE A 15 -5.47 1.15 -23.75
C PHE A 15 -4.00 0.68 -23.84
N VAL A 16 -3.38 0.82 -25.01
CA VAL A 16 -1.97 0.44 -25.25
C VAL A 16 -1.02 1.28 -24.38
N LEU A 17 -1.21 2.60 -24.37
CA LEU A 17 -0.39 3.53 -23.60
C LEU A 17 -0.51 3.27 -22.08
N ASN A 18 -1.74 3.07 -21.59
CA ASN A 18 -1.96 2.67 -20.19
C ASN A 18 -1.26 1.35 -19.85
N GLY A 19 -1.37 0.35 -20.73
CA GLY A 19 -0.70 -0.94 -20.53
C GLY A 19 0.82 -0.79 -20.44
N LYS A 20 1.43 0.04 -21.30
CA LYS A 20 2.86 0.32 -21.29
C LYS A 20 3.28 1.00 -19.96
N GLN A 21 2.59 2.07 -19.58
CA GLN A 21 2.89 2.81 -18.34
C GLN A 21 2.75 1.91 -17.09
N GLN A 22 1.68 1.11 -17.03
CA GLN A 22 1.48 0.18 -15.92
C GLN A 22 2.58 -0.87 -15.83
N ARG A 23 3.04 -1.43 -16.95
CA ARG A 23 4.17 -2.39 -16.97
C ARG A 23 5.45 -1.74 -16.47
N GLN A 24 5.74 -0.51 -16.85
CA GLN A 24 6.90 0.24 -16.37
C GLN A 24 6.84 0.45 -14.84
N ARG A 25 5.69 0.88 -14.31
CA ARG A 25 5.48 1.06 -12.87
C ARG A 25 5.60 -0.25 -12.09
N ILE A 26 5.00 -1.32 -12.60
CA ILE A 26 5.11 -2.65 -12.00
C ILE A 26 6.57 -3.11 -12.01
N GLY A 27 7.28 -2.97 -13.13
CA GLY A 27 8.69 -3.35 -13.25
C GLY A 27 9.57 -2.56 -12.28
N LEU A 28 9.37 -1.24 -12.17
CA LEU A 28 10.10 -0.39 -11.24
C LEU A 28 9.88 -0.83 -9.78
N LEU A 29 8.64 -0.97 -9.36
CA LEU A 29 8.34 -1.37 -7.98
C LEU A 29 8.83 -2.79 -7.69
N ALA A 30 8.63 -3.72 -8.62
CA ALA A 30 9.05 -5.12 -8.45
C ALA A 30 10.58 -5.26 -8.34
N SER A 31 11.37 -4.49 -9.11
CA SER A 31 12.83 -4.53 -9.05
C SER A 31 13.39 -4.11 -7.69
N HIS A 32 12.73 -3.14 -7.01
CA HIS A 32 13.11 -2.74 -5.65
C HIS A 32 12.59 -3.72 -4.60
N LEU A 33 11.34 -4.20 -4.74
CA LEU A 33 10.75 -5.18 -3.80
C LEU A 33 11.49 -6.53 -3.81
N ALA A 34 12.05 -6.95 -4.94
CA ALA A 34 12.70 -8.25 -5.09
C ALA A 34 13.90 -8.46 -4.13
N GLN A 35 14.47 -7.40 -3.59
CA GLN A 35 15.59 -7.45 -2.63
C GLN A 35 15.13 -7.77 -1.21
N TYR A 36 13.82 -7.69 -0.93
CA TYR A 36 13.21 -7.81 0.38
C TYR A 36 12.23 -8.98 0.47
N GLN A 37 11.95 -9.42 1.68
CA GLN A 37 10.95 -10.47 1.95
C GLN A 37 9.61 -9.89 2.45
N ILE A 38 9.31 -8.62 2.12
CA ILE A 38 8.16 -7.88 2.65
C ILE A 38 6.84 -8.63 2.43
N GLU A 39 6.61 -9.19 1.24
CA GLU A 39 5.39 -9.93 0.93
C GLU A 39 5.25 -11.20 1.80
N LYS A 40 6.33 -11.95 1.95
CA LYS A 40 6.37 -13.16 2.78
C LYS A 40 6.17 -12.85 4.26
N LEU A 41 6.84 -11.81 4.76
CA LEU A 41 6.70 -11.35 6.14
C LEU A 41 5.27 -10.89 6.43
N LEU A 42 4.65 -10.16 5.50
CA LEU A 42 3.27 -9.71 5.60
C LEU A 42 2.30 -10.89 5.66
N GLU A 43 2.44 -11.90 4.79
CA GLU A 43 1.61 -13.10 4.80
C GLU A 43 1.76 -13.88 6.12
N ASN A 44 2.98 -14.03 6.60
CA ASN A 44 3.26 -14.66 7.88
C ASN A 44 2.60 -13.92 9.06
N LEU A 45 2.66 -12.58 9.06
CA LEU A 45 2.02 -11.77 10.09
C LEU A 45 0.51 -11.90 10.07
N ILE A 46 -0.13 -11.78 8.90
CA ILE A 46 -1.59 -11.92 8.77
C ILE A 46 -2.02 -13.30 9.28
N GLY A 47 -1.38 -14.36 8.79
CA GLY A 47 -1.68 -15.74 9.22
C GLY A 47 -1.43 -15.97 10.71
N GLY A 48 -0.36 -15.41 11.24
CA GLY A 48 -0.03 -15.48 12.66
C GLY A 48 -1.05 -14.74 13.54
N TYR A 49 -1.45 -13.53 13.16
CA TYR A 49 -2.46 -12.76 13.87
C TYR A 49 -3.82 -13.45 13.87
N MET A 50 -4.25 -13.98 12.74
CA MET A 50 -5.51 -14.74 12.67
C MET A 50 -5.46 -15.97 13.59
N ARG A 51 -4.32 -16.67 13.66
CA ARG A 51 -4.12 -17.80 14.55
C ARG A 51 -4.15 -17.38 16.03
N ALA A 52 -3.44 -16.29 16.39
CA ALA A 52 -3.46 -15.77 17.76
C ALA A 52 -4.85 -15.32 18.22
N LEU A 53 -5.63 -14.70 17.31
CA LEU A 53 -7.01 -14.26 17.57
C LEU A 53 -7.98 -15.42 17.71
N GLY A 54 -7.74 -16.56 17.05
CA GLY A 54 -8.55 -17.77 17.15
C GLY A 54 -8.12 -18.73 18.26
N GLU A 55 -6.95 -18.51 18.91
CA GLU A 55 -6.46 -19.38 19.98
C GLU A 55 -7.20 -19.13 21.29
N THR A 56 -7.72 -20.21 21.89
CA THR A 56 -8.50 -20.16 23.12
C THR A 56 -7.63 -20.29 24.37
N ASP A 57 -6.50 -21.02 24.28
CA ASP A 57 -5.54 -21.16 25.37
C ASP A 57 -4.71 -19.86 25.52
N PRO A 58 -4.79 -19.17 26.68
CA PRO A 58 -4.07 -17.93 26.90
C PRO A 58 -2.55 -18.08 26.80
N ALA A 59 -1.98 -19.21 27.25
CA ALA A 59 -0.53 -19.43 27.24
C ALA A 59 -0.03 -19.61 25.80
N ARG A 60 -0.72 -20.41 25.00
CA ARG A 60 -0.42 -20.60 23.57
C ARG A 60 -0.59 -19.31 22.79
N ARG A 61 -1.65 -18.57 23.06
CA ARG A 61 -1.90 -17.27 22.44
C ARG A 61 -0.76 -16.31 22.72
N GLN A 62 -0.27 -16.24 23.96
CA GLN A 62 0.88 -15.39 24.30
C GLN A 62 2.15 -15.82 23.55
N GLN A 63 2.43 -17.12 23.47
CA GLN A 63 3.56 -17.63 22.70
C GLN A 63 3.50 -17.22 21.22
N ILE A 64 2.30 -17.23 20.61
CA ILE A 64 2.15 -16.79 19.21
C ILE A 64 2.47 -15.28 19.09
N TRP A 65 1.97 -14.43 20.01
CA TRP A 65 2.30 -13.00 20.01
C TRP A 65 3.80 -12.75 20.14
N ASP A 66 4.49 -13.48 21.01
CA ASP A 66 5.93 -13.32 21.22
C ASP A 66 6.73 -13.72 19.98
N LEU A 67 6.34 -14.80 19.31
CA LEU A 67 6.96 -15.23 18.05
C LEU A 67 6.77 -14.21 16.91
N LEU A 68 5.61 -13.58 16.83
CA LEU A 68 5.31 -12.61 15.78
C LEU A 68 6.10 -11.31 15.91
N ARG A 69 6.55 -10.97 17.13
CA ARG A 69 7.32 -9.74 17.38
C ARG A 69 8.58 -9.62 16.53
N THR A 70 9.30 -10.70 16.31
CA THR A 70 10.49 -10.71 15.44
C THR A 70 10.11 -10.43 14.00
N THR A 71 9.02 -11.02 13.52
CA THR A 71 8.52 -10.81 12.16
C THR A 71 8.04 -9.37 11.95
N GLU A 72 7.39 -8.77 12.96
CA GLU A 72 6.98 -7.36 12.95
C GLU A 72 8.19 -6.43 12.79
N LEU A 73 9.25 -6.66 13.59
CA LEU A 73 10.48 -5.86 13.54
C LEU A 73 11.17 -5.99 12.18
N GLN A 74 11.32 -7.22 11.67
CA GLN A 74 11.93 -7.47 10.36
C GLN A 74 11.16 -6.80 9.22
N LEU A 75 9.82 -6.85 9.26
CA LEU A 75 8.99 -6.21 8.24
C LEU A 75 9.14 -4.69 8.30
N SER A 76 9.11 -4.10 9.49
CA SER A 76 9.29 -2.66 9.69
C SER A 76 10.64 -2.19 9.17
N GLU A 77 11.71 -2.91 9.49
CA GLU A 77 13.07 -2.59 9.03
C GLU A 77 13.18 -2.68 7.51
N GLN A 78 12.75 -3.79 6.91
CA GLN A 78 12.85 -3.98 5.47
C GLN A 78 12.00 -2.96 4.69
N PHE A 79 10.80 -2.63 5.21
CA PHE A 79 9.98 -1.62 4.56
C PHE A 79 10.57 -0.20 4.72
N GLY A 80 11.19 0.10 5.85
CA GLY A 80 11.95 1.34 6.06
C GLY A 80 13.11 1.49 5.06
N GLN A 81 13.86 0.41 4.82
CA GLN A 81 14.93 0.37 3.82
C GLN A 81 14.39 0.59 2.41
N LEU A 82 13.32 -0.12 2.02
CA LEU A 82 12.63 0.08 0.74
C LEU A 82 12.17 1.52 0.57
N ALA A 83 11.56 2.12 1.58
CA ALA A 83 11.10 3.51 1.53
C ALA A 83 12.27 4.49 1.33
N ALA A 84 13.41 4.25 1.98
CA ALA A 84 14.63 5.05 1.81
C ALA A 84 15.24 4.91 0.41
N GLU A 85 15.21 3.74 -0.21
CA GLU A 85 15.63 3.53 -1.60
C GLU A 85 14.68 4.25 -2.57
N MET A 86 13.37 4.07 -2.41
CA MET A 86 12.36 4.73 -3.23
C MET A 86 12.46 6.26 -3.16
N ALA A 87 12.86 6.81 -2.01
CA ALA A 87 13.04 8.26 -1.84
C ALA A 87 14.13 8.86 -2.75
N ARG A 88 15.04 8.04 -3.27
CA ARG A 88 16.13 8.46 -4.16
C ARG A 88 15.73 8.49 -5.64
N LEU A 89 14.56 7.92 -5.98
CA LEU A 89 14.07 7.88 -7.34
C LEU A 89 13.65 9.26 -7.84
N ASP A 90 13.65 9.41 -9.17
CA ASP A 90 13.11 10.61 -9.79
C ASP A 90 11.63 10.77 -9.49
N ALA A 91 11.26 12.01 -9.11
CA ALA A 91 9.87 12.38 -8.84
C ALA A 91 8.93 12.06 -10.01
N ALA A 92 9.39 12.20 -11.24
CA ALA A 92 8.58 11.91 -12.43
C ALA A 92 8.17 10.43 -12.52
N LEU A 93 8.99 9.50 -11.99
CA LEU A 93 8.71 8.06 -12.01
C LEU A 93 7.74 7.63 -10.90
N THR A 94 7.59 8.45 -9.85
CA THR A 94 6.87 8.11 -8.62
C THR A 94 5.54 8.84 -8.47
N ARG A 95 5.12 9.64 -9.47
CA ARG A 95 3.82 10.34 -9.46
C ARG A 95 2.67 9.36 -9.61
N VAL A 96 1.63 9.55 -8.81
CA VAL A 96 0.41 8.74 -8.78
C VAL A 96 -0.79 9.63 -9.03
N SER A 97 -1.53 9.38 -10.10
CA SER A 97 -2.76 10.13 -10.38
C SER A 97 -3.85 9.82 -9.36
N THR A 98 -4.55 10.84 -8.88
CA THR A 98 -5.74 10.72 -8.01
C THR A 98 -7.04 10.69 -8.80
N LEU A 99 -6.99 10.82 -10.13
CA LEU A 99 -8.17 10.74 -10.98
C LEU A 99 -8.86 9.37 -10.85
N PRO A 100 -10.19 9.33 -10.95
CA PRO A 100 -10.94 8.07 -10.85
C PRO A 100 -10.71 7.14 -12.04
N LEU A 101 -10.29 7.69 -13.19
CA LEU A 101 -10.00 6.94 -14.41
C LEU A 101 -8.50 6.80 -14.60
N ALA A 102 -8.07 5.60 -15.02
CA ALA A 102 -6.69 5.34 -15.41
C ALA A 102 -6.42 5.92 -16.80
N LEU A 103 -6.04 7.18 -16.87
CA LEU A 103 -5.62 7.83 -18.11
C LEU A 103 -4.09 7.80 -18.21
N PRO A 104 -3.53 7.51 -19.40
CA PRO A 104 -2.09 7.52 -19.60
C PRO A 104 -1.53 8.92 -19.34
N PHE A 105 -0.41 8.99 -18.62
CA PHE A 105 0.29 10.24 -18.29
C PHE A 105 -0.57 11.30 -17.58
N ALA A 106 -1.69 10.91 -16.94
CA ALA A 106 -2.56 11.82 -16.22
C ALA A 106 -1.82 12.60 -15.11
N ASP A 107 -0.84 11.98 -14.49
CA ASP A 107 0.05 12.59 -13.51
C ASP A 107 0.94 13.71 -14.09
N GLN A 108 1.22 13.70 -15.38
CA GLN A 108 1.97 14.74 -16.09
C GLN A 108 1.05 15.88 -16.56
N TRP A 109 -0.13 15.54 -17.05
CA TRP A 109 -1.09 16.52 -17.60
C TRP A 109 -1.85 17.26 -16.50
N TRP A 110 -2.11 16.59 -15.38
CA TRP A 110 -2.77 17.16 -14.19
C TRP A 110 -1.93 16.96 -12.92
N PRO A 111 -0.79 17.68 -12.78
CA PRO A 111 0.11 17.49 -11.64
C PRO A 111 -0.57 17.74 -10.28
N ARG A 112 -1.57 18.65 -10.24
CA ARG A 112 -2.34 18.95 -9.02
C ARG A 112 -3.26 17.79 -8.62
N ALA A 113 -3.65 16.93 -9.57
CA ALA A 113 -4.43 15.72 -9.30
C ALA A 113 -3.51 14.50 -9.20
N SER A 114 -2.40 14.63 -8.49
CA SER A 114 -1.44 13.56 -8.26
C SER A 114 -0.70 13.74 -6.93
N PHE A 115 -0.23 12.63 -6.37
CA PHE A 115 0.66 12.63 -5.20
C PHE A 115 1.97 11.89 -5.53
N ASP A 116 2.96 12.04 -4.64
CA ASP A 116 4.25 11.38 -4.76
C ASP A 116 4.29 10.09 -3.94
N LEU A 117 4.53 8.95 -4.60
CA LEU A 117 4.66 7.63 -3.96
C LEU A 117 5.77 7.61 -2.90
N ARG A 118 6.86 8.36 -3.10
CA ARG A 118 7.98 8.45 -2.14
C ARG A 118 7.51 8.99 -0.79
N GLN A 119 6.67 10.03 -0.82
CA GLN A 119 6.06 10.60 0.39
C GLN A 119 5.08 9.62 1.03
N ALA A 120 4.28 8.91 0.22
CA ALA A 120 3.40 7.87 0.73
C ALA A 120 4.18 6.74 1.41
N PHE A 121 5.28 6.28 0.81
CA PHE A 121 6.13 5.24 1.40
C PHE A 121 6.77 5.69 2.72
N LYS A 122 7.21 6.94 2.82
CA LYS A 122 7.69 7.52 4.08
C LYS A 122 6.59 7.47 5.16
N ILE A 123 5.37 7.91 4.82
CA ILE A 123 4.23 7.88 5.75
C ILE A 123 3.93 6.45 6.21
N HIS A 124 3.94 5.47 5.29
CA HIS A 124 3.71 4.08 5.62
C HIS A 124 4.83 3.50 6.49
N ALA A 125 6.11 3.79 6.19
CA ALA A 125 7.24 3.34 7.00
C ALA A 125 7.13 3.86 8.44
N GLU A 126 6.85 5.14 8.62
CA GLU A 126 6.63 5.74 9.93
C GLU A 126 5.40 5.16 10.66
N GLY A 127 4.32 4.87 9.92
CA GLY A 127 3.10 4.26 10.49
C GLY A 127 3.33 2.84 10.96
N ILE A 128 3.97 2.01 10.13
CA ILE A 128 4.35 0.64 10.47
C ILE A 128 5.30 0.62 11.68
N GLU A 129 6.33 1.47 11.69
CA GLU A 129 7.26 1.58 12.80
C GLU A 129 6.55 1.94 14.11
N ARG A 130 5.68 2.96 14.10
CA ARG A 130 4.88 3.34 15.30
C ARG A 130 4.01 2.19 15.79
N ALA A 131 3.35 1.46 14.89
CA ALA A 131 2.52 0.33 15.25
C ALA A 131 3.35 -0.83 15.85
N VAL A 132 4.53 -1.11 15.30
CA VAL A 132 5.45 -2.14 15.79
C VAL A 132 6.01 -1.76 17.17
N ARG A 133 6.47 -0.53 17.35
CA ARG A 133 6.98 -0.02 18.65
C ARG A 133 5.90 0.00 19.72
N ASN A 134 4.66 0.20 19.30
CA ASN A 134 3.51 0.24 20.21
C ASN A 134 3.65 1.30 21.32
N ASP A 135 4.12 2.48 20.99
CA ASP A 135 4.31 3.57 21.95
C ASP A 135 2.99 3.94 22.69
N ALA A 136 1.85 3.70 22.07
CA ALA A 136 0.53 3.86 22.67
C ALA A 136 0.13 2.73 23.64
N GLN A 137 0.99 1.75 23.87
CA GLN A 137 0.76 0.60 24.78
C GLN A 137 -0.58 -0.11 24.53
N ARG A 138 -0.97 -0.28 23.26
CA ARG A 138 -2.17 -1.00 22.86
C ARG A 138 -2.07 -2.46 23.29
N ALA A 139 -3.19 -3.07 23.66
CA ALA A 139 -3.28 -4.51 23.88
C ALA A 139 -2.85 -5.27 22.59
N PRO A 140 -2.32 -6.51 22.70
CA PRO A 140 -1.81 -7.25 21.56
C PRO A 140 -2.78 -7.35 20.39
N LYS A 141 -4.07 -7.54 20.65
CA LYS A 141 -5.13 -7.56 19.65
C LYS A 141 -5.25 -6.23 18.92
N ASP A 142 -5.30 -5.12 19.64
CA ASP A 142 -5.50 -3.79 19.05
C ASP A 142 -4.24 -3.33 18.29
N LYS A 143 -3.05 -3.68 18.80
CA LYS A 143 -1.79 -3.51 18.08
C LYS A 143 -1.81 -4.25 16.74
N ALA A 144 -2.21 -5.53 16.74
CA ALA A 144 -2.28 -6.34 15.55
C ALA A 144 -3.27 -5.76 14.51
N PHE A 145 -4.45 -5.30 14.94
CA PHE A 145 -5.40 -4.64 14.05
C PHE A 145 -4.85 -3.35 13.45
N THR A 146 -4.19 -2.51 14.25
CA THR A 146 -3.56 -1.28 13.75
C THR A 146 -2.46 -1.60 12.74
N LEU A 147 -1.57 -2.54 13.07
CA LEU A 147 -0.48 -2.92 12.15
C LEU A 147 -1.02 -3.55 10.86
N MET A 148 -2.02 -4.42 10.92
CA MET A 148 -2.67 -4.95 9.71
C MET A 148 -3.25 -3.83 8.85
N ALA A 149 -3.89 -2.83 9.46
CA ALA A 149 -4.44 -1.69 8.72
C ALA A 149 -3.33 -0.87 8.03
N GLU A 150 -2.20 -0.60 8.70
CA GLU A 150 -1.03 0.06 8.10
C GLU A 150 -0.51 -0.73 6.89
N LEU A 151 -0.38 -2.05 7.03
CA LEU A 151 0.08 -2.93 5.96
C LEU A 151 -0.89 -2.99 4.78
N PHE A 152 -2.19 -3.02 5.03
CA PHE A 152 -3.21 -3.01 3.99
C PHE A 152 -3.26 -1.67 3.25
N LEU A 153 -3.08 -0.55 3.96
CA LEU A 153 -3.00 0.76 3.33
C LEU A 153 -1.76 0.88 2.45
N MET A 154 -0.63 0.38 2.91
CA MET A 154 0.61 0.30 2.13
C MET A 154 0.42 -0.54 0.86
N GLN A 155 -0.15 -1.75 0.96
CA GLN A 155 -0.48 -2.57 -0.20
C GLN A 155 -1.44 -1.87 -1.17
N HIS A 156 -2.47 -1.21 -0.65
CA HIS A 156 -3.41 -0.44 -1.47
C HIS A 156 -2.66 0.65 -2.25
N THR A 157 -1.74 1.38 -1.61
CA THR A 157 -0.94 2.42 -2.25
C THR A 157 -0.05 1.85 -3.36
N CYS A 158 0.60 0.70 -3.14
CA CYS A 158 1.38 -0.01 -4.17
C CYS A 158 0.51 -0.39 -5.38
N HIS A 159 -0.67 -0.95 -5.14
CA HIS A 159 -1.60 -1.30 -6.22
C HIS A 159 -2.16 -0.08 -6.94
N TRP A 160 -2.41 1.02 -6.23
CA TRP A 160 -2.84 2.27 -6.84
C TRP A 160 -1.76 2.82 -7.78
N TYR A 161 -0.51 2.87 -7.34
CA TYR A 161 0.62 3.26 -8.19
C TYR A 161 0.73 2.39 -9.44
N CYS A 162 0.67 1.06 -9.29
CA CYS A 162 0.82 0.11 -10.41
C CYS A 162 -0.35 0.15 -11.40
N LYS A 163 -1.56 0.48 -10.94
CA LYS A 163 -2.79 0.38 -11.74
C LYS A 163 -3.64 1.65 -11.61
N SER A 164 -4.54 1.67 -10.62
CA SER A 164 -5.43 2.79 -10.31
C SER A 164 -6.08 2.59 -8.94
N LYS A 165 -6.63 3.66 -8.36
CA LYS A 165 -7.34 3.58 -7.08
C LYS A 165 -8.50 2.57 -7.08
N PRO A 166 -9.39 2.55 -8.10
CA PRO A 166 -10.48 1.55 -8.13
C PRO A 166 -9.96 0.11 -8.15
N VAL A 167 -8.91 -0.18 -8.92
CA VAL A 167 -8.30 -1.52 -8.97
C VAL A 167 -7.67 -1.88 -7.62
N ALA A 168 -6.98 -0.95 -6.98
CA ALA A 168 -6.40 -1.15 -5.65
C ALA A 168 -7.49 -1.46 -4.61
N SER A 169 -8.60 -0.70 -4.61
CA SER A 169 -9.72 -0.91 -3.71
C SER A 169 -10.44 -2.24 -3.95
N ALA A 170 -10.61 -2.64 -5.21
CA ALA A 170 -11.19 -3.93 -5.55
C ALA A 170 -10.30 -5.11 -5.06
N ARG A 171 -8.97 -5.00 -5.22
CA ARG A 171 -8.03 -6.01 -4.71
C ARG A 171 -8.03 -6.10 -3.18
N LEU A 172 -8.07 -4.96 -2.50
CA LEU A 172 -8.16 -4.89 -1.05
C LEU A 172 -9.40 -5.64 -0.55
N MET A 173 -10.56 -5.36 -1.16
CA MET A 173 -11.82 -6.03 -0.83
C MET A 173 -11.77 -7.53 -1.15
N ALA A 174 -11.24 -7.93 -2.31
CA ALA A 174 -11.18 -9.33 -2.71
C ALA A 174 -10.25 -10.16 -1.82
N ARG A 175 -9.10 -9.59 -1.40
CA ARG A 175 -8.08 -10.34 -0.65
C ARG A 175 -8.32 -10.31 0.86
N HIS A 176 -8.79 -9.17 1.39
CA HIS A 176 -8.85 -8.94 2.84
C HIS A 176 -10.26 -8.69 3.37
N GLN A 177 -11.28 -8.75 2.51
CA GLN A 177 -12.69 -8.49 2.86
C GLN A 177 -12.88 -7.15 3.59
N THR A 178 -12.04 -6.16 3.24
CA THR A 178 -11.97 -4.87 3.94
C THR A 178 -12.00 -3.73 2.93
N GLY A 179 -12.84 -2.74 3.18
CA GLY A 179 -12.96 -1.55 2.33
C GLY A 179 -11.87 -0.51 2.63
N TYR A 180 -11.51 0.29 1.60
CA TYR A 180 -10.50 1.34 1.74
C TYR A 180 -10.81 2.33 2.88
N ALA A 181 -12.09 2.74 3.04
CA ALA A 181 -12.50 3.64 4.12
C ALA A 181 -12.25 3.01 5.50
N GLN A 182 -12.58 1.73 5.68
CA GLN A 182 -12.34 1.00 6.92
C GLN A 182 -10.85 0.93 7.26
N VAL A 183 -9.99 0.69 6.26
CA VAL A 183 -8.54 0.69 6.47
C VAL A 183 -8.04 2.07 6.90
N ILE A 184 -8.48 3.14 6.25
CA ILE A 184 -8.15 4.52 6.62
C ILE A 184 -8.58 4.85 8.06
N ASP A 185 -9.71 4.32 8.52
CA ASP A 185 -10.21 4.55 9.87
C ASP A 185 -9.44 3.73 10.93
N ALA A 186 -8.85 2.61 10.55
CA ALA A 186 -8.17 1.66 11.43
C ALA A 186 -6.65 1.89 11.58
N VAL A 187 -6.01 2.66 10.68
CA VAL A 187 -4.59 3.03 10.83
C VAL A 187 -4.37 4.01 11.98
N ASP A 188 -3.10 4.16 12.37
CA ASP A 188 -2.72 5.15 13.38
C ASP A 188 -3.21 6.56 12.99
N PRO A 189 -3.72 7.36 13.94
CA PRO A 189 -4.24 8.70 13.65
C PRO A 189 -3.23 9.65 12.98
N ALA A 190 -1.93 9.51 13.24
CA ALA A 190 -0.90 10.31 12.58
C ALA A 190 -0.75 9.88 11.11
N THR A 191 -0.73 8.55 10.83
CA THR A 191 -0.73 8.01 9.47
C THR A 191 -1.96 8.50 8.70
N ARG A 192 -3.15 8.37 9.30
CA ARG A 192 -4.41 8.82 8.68
C ARG A 192 -4.34 10.29 8.25
N ARG A 193 -3.94 11.18 9.17
CA ARG A 193 -3.84 12.62 8.86
C ARG A 193 -2.85 12.90 7.73
N ALA A 194 -1.63 12.36 7.85
CA ALA A 194 -0.57 12.59 6.87
C ALA A 194 -0.94 12.03 5.49
N TYR A 195 -1.47 10.81 5.45
CA TYR A 195 -1.85 10.16 4.21
C TYR A 195 -3.03 10.86 3.52
N LEU A 196 -4.07 11.24 4.27
CA LEU A 196 -5.21 11.96 3.68
C LEU A 196 -4.82 13.35 3.19
N ALA A 197 -3.93 14.06 3.87
CA ALA A 197 -3.38 15.32 3.39
C ALA A 197 -2.61 15.15 2.09
N LEU A 198 -1.82 14.08 1.96
CA LEU A 198 -1.05 13.79 0.76
C LEU A 198 -1.93 13.46 -0.46
N VAL A 199 -2.97 12.63 -0.29
CA VAL A 199 -3.77 12.13 -1.42
C VAL A 199 -4.94 13.03 -1.82
N LYS A 200 -5.28 14.03 -1.01
CA LYS A 200 -6.32 15.02 -1.32
C LYS A 200 -5.76 16.26 -2.03
N GLY A 201 -4.44 16.46 -2.00
CA GLY A 201 -3.70 17.55 -2.64
C GLY A 201 -3.88 18.87 -1.93
#